data_d79b45829003c9432550ad46ea5b9c31
#
_entry.id   d79b45829003c9432550ad46ea5b9c31
#
_cell.length_a   1.000
_cell.length_b   1.000
_cell.length_c   1.000
_cell.angle_alpha   90.00
_cell.angle_beta   90.00
_cell.angle_gamma   90.00
#
_symmetry.space_group_name_H-M   'P 1'
#
loop_
_entity.id
_entity.type
_entity.pdbx_description
1 polymer ?
#
loop_
_entity_poly.entity_id
_entity_poly.type
_entity_poly.pdbx_seq_one_letter_code
_entity_poly.pdbx_strand_id
1 'polypeptide(L)'
;IAKLCDSDLVIDLTVEGLMHARETAAILKSGARIMTISNEHPGILSRLRPDPAMKEIVRSAVAACRAATRMKVTSPAGTDLTVAMTDIPTVGVWGWTDRPGTLAHWPGGLVVSFPRQASCNGSIVFAPGDINLTFKRYFESAVRCVIRDDFITEISGDGADAQLMKRYLDGFNDPLAFATSHVGWGL
;
A
#
# COMPACT_ATOMS: atom_id res chain seq x y z
N ILE A 1 20.10 16.43 1.46
CA ILE A 1 18.82 16.92 0.87
C ILE A 1 19.10 17.88 -0.27
N ALA A 2 19.97 18.91 -0.11
CA ALA A 2 20.25 19.90 -1.16
C ALA A 2 20.53 19.24 -2.52
N LYS A 3 21.46 18.28 -2.60
CA LYS A 3 21.77 17.58 -3.85
C LYS A 3 20.57 16.84 -4.45
N LEU A 4 19.65 16.34 -3.65
CA LEU A 4 18.44 15.67 -4.14
C LEU A 4 17.46 16.71 -4.73
N CYS A 5 17.37 17.88 -4.12
CA CYS A 5 16.55 18.98 -4.64
C CYS A 5 17.08 19.57 -5.95
N ASP A 6 18.38 19.49 -6.18
CA ASP A 6 19.04 19.98 -7.40
C ASP A 6 19.05 18.95 -8.55
N SER A 7 18.46 17.78 -8.34
CA SER A 7 18.41 16.69 -9.32
C SER A 7 17.12 16.70 -10.11
N ASP A 8 17.16 16.31 -11.39
CA ASP A 8 15.95 16.10 -12.20
C ASP A 8 15.21 14.83 -11.82
N LEU A 9 15.96 13.79 -11.39
CA LEU A 9 15.43 12.49 -11.02
C LEU A 9 16.27 11.89 -9.89
N VAL A 10 15.60 11.47 -8.85
CA VAL A 10 16.15 10.68 -7.75
C VAL A 10 15.66 9.24 -7.89
N ILE A 11 16.58 8.29 -8.03
CA ILE A 11 16.27 6.86 -8.00
C ILE A 11 16.66 6.35 -6.61
N ASP A 12 15.67 5.95 -5.85
CA ASP A 12 15.85 5.49 -4.49
C ASP A 12 15.85 3.96 -4.44
N LEU A 13 17.02 3.39 -4.19
CA LEU A 13 17.28 1.95 -4.07
C LEU A 13 17.55 1.54 -2.62
N THR A 14 17.29 2.41 -1.67
CA THR A 14 17.55 2.13 -0.25
C THR A 14 16.47 1.22 0.34
N VAL A 15 16.81 0.52 1.42
CA VAL A 15 15.89 -0.43 2.07
C VAL A 15 14.68 0.30 2.67
N GLU A 16 14.93 1.40 3.38
CA GLU A 16 13.87 2.18 4.05
C GLU A 16 13.10 3.07 3.07
N GLY A 17 13.75 3.55 2.03
CA GLY A 17 13.18 4.38 1.00
C GLY A 17 12.83 5.80 1.43
N LEU A 18 12.63 6.66 0.44
CA LEU A 18 12.21 8.05 0.64
C LEU A 18 10.68 8.20 0.77
N MET A 19 9.89 7.17 0.49
CA MET A 19 8.43 7.29 0.35
C MET A 19 7.77 7.94 1.59
N HIS A 20 8.24 7.59 2.78
CA HIS A 20 7.70 8.10 4.05
C HIS A 20 8.65 9.07 4.76
N ALA A 21 9.76 9.44 4.11
CA ALA A 21 10.68 10.40 4.69
C ALA A 21 10.07 11.82 4.68
N ARG A 22 10.24 12.54 5.78
CA ARG A 22 9.75 13.93 5.90
C ARG A 22 10.36 14.88 4.86
N GLU A 23 11.53 14.54 4.35
CA GLU A 23 12.27 15.30 3.34
C GLU A 23 11.67 15.19 1.94
N THR A 24 10.87 14.16 1.68
CA THR A 24 10.27 13.87 0.37
C THR A 24 9.47 15.04 -0.16
N ALA A 25 8.68 15.68 0.70
CA ALA A 25 7.89 16.85 0.30
C ALA A 25 8.76 18.01 -0.21
N ALA A 26 9.91 18.25 0.42
CA ALA A 26 10.83 19.32 -0.02
C ALA A 26 11.49 18.96 -1.37
N ILE A 27 11.87 17.70 -1.57
CA ILE A 27 12.46 17.23 -2.83
C ILE A 27 11.45 17.34 -3.97
N LEU A 28 10.21 16.90 -3.77
CA LEU A 28 9.18 17.01 -4.80
C LEU A 28 8.82 18.48 -5.11
N LYS A 29 8.81 19.35 -4.10
CA LYS A 29 8.54 20.78 -4.27
C LYS A 29 9.61 21.49 -5.11
N SER A 30 10.86 21.03 -5.11
CA SER A 30 11.92 21.58 -5.97
C SER A 30 11.71 21.27 -7.46
N GLY A 31 10.81 20.34 -7.80
CA GLY A 31 10.58 19.86 -9.15
C GLY A 31 11.27 18.53 -9.45
N ALA A 32 12.12 18.04 -8.55
CA ALA A 32 12.74 16.73 -8.69
C ALA A 32 11.69 15.62 -8.74
N ARG A 33 11.91 14.62 -9.56
CA ARG A 33 11.10 13.40 -9.61
C ARG A 33 11.73 12.35 -8.71
N ILE A 34 10.91 11.53 -8.05
CA ILE A 34 11.41 10.42 -7.23
C ILE A 34 10.85 9.11 -7.80
N MET A 35 11.75 8.16 -8.02
CA MET A 35 11.42 6.78 -8.38
C MET A 35 11.89 5.86 -7.25
N THR A 36 10.95 5.30 -6.48
CA THR A 36 11.28 4.38 -5.39
C THR A 36 11.28 2.95 -5.88
N ILE A 37 12.40 2.25 -5.62
CA ILE A 37 12.63 0.83 -5.95
C ILE A 37 13.14 0.15 -4.67
N SER A 38 12.52 0.45 -3.56
CA SER A 38 13.02 0.09 -2.24
C SER A 38 13.08 -1.41 -2.02
N ASN A 39 14.22 -1.87 -1.52
CA ASN A 39 14.43 -3.26 -1.08
C ASN A 39 14.23 -4.34 -2.16
N GLU A 40 14.46 -4.02 -3.44
CA GLU A 40 14.28 -4.96 -4.53
C GLU A 40 15.60 -5.60 -4.97
N HIS A 41 15.54 -6.90 -5.25
CA HIS A 41 16.70 -7.62 -5.75
C HIS A 41 16.96 -7.25 -7.23
N PRO A 42 18.22 -6.97 -7.65
CA PRO A 42 18.54 -6.59 -9.03
C PRO A 42 17.99 -7.54 -10.10
N GLY A 43 17.93 -8.84 -9.81
CA GLY A 43 17.34 -9.83 -10.71
C GLY A 43 15.84 -9.65 -10.97
N ILE A 44 15.10 -8.98 -10.07
CA ILE A 44 13.70 -8.65 -10.28
C ILE A 44 13.59 -7.47 -11.25
N LEU A 45 14.44 -6.45 -11.09
CA LEU A 45 14.53 -5.30 -12.00
C LEU A 45 14.74 -5.71 -13.46
N SER A 46 15.56 -6.74 -13.69
CA SER A 46 15.82 -7.24 -15.05
C SER A 46 14.62 -7.96 -15.68
N ARG A 47 13.73 -8.52 -14.87
CA ARG A 47 12.58 -9.32 -15.33
C ARG A 47 11.30 -8.52 -15.49
N LEU A 48 11.06 -7.56 -14.59
CA LEU A 48 9.84 -6.74 -14.57
C LEU A 48 10.10 -5.41 -15.27
N ARG A 49 9.75 -5.35 -16.55
CA ARG A 49 9.84 -4.10 -17.33
C ARG A 49 8.53 -3.33 -17.21
N PRO A 50 8.56 -1.99 -17.03
CA PRO A 50 7.36 -1.18 -17.10
C PRO A 50 6.67 -1.37 -18.46
N ASP A 51 5.36 -1.65 -18.43
CA ASP A 51 4.53 -1.69 -19.62
C ASP A 51 3.84 -0.32 -19.78
N PRO A 52 4.05 0.41 -20.89
CA PRO A 52 3.37 1.69 -21.13
C PRO A 52 1.84 1.61 -21.05
N ALA A 53 1.23 0.48 -21.43
CA ALA A 53 -0.21 0.26 -21.33
C ALA A 53 -0.72 0.30 -19.87
N MET A 54 0.13 -0.03 -18.89
CA MET A 54 -0.23 -0.03 -17.47
C MET A 54 -0.76 1.33 -17.00
N LYS A 55 -0.27 2.43 -17.55
CA LYS A 55 -0.74 3.77 -17.18
C LYS A 55 -2.24 3.94 -17.43
N GLU A 56 -2.74 3.54 -18.58
CA GLU A 56 -4.16 3.67 -18.93
C GLU A 56 -5.04 2.68 -18.15
N ILE A 57 -4.53 1.48 -17.89
CA ILE A 57 -5.21 0.48 -17.04
C ILE A 57 -5.39 1.04 -15.62
N VAL A 58 -4.30 1.55 -15.02
CA VAL A 58 -4.33 2.17 -13.69
C VAL A 58 -5.25 3.38 -13.64
N ARG A 59 -5.21 4.26 -14.67
CA ARG A 59 -6.08 5.44 -14.74
C ARG A 59 -7.56 5.07 -14.80
N SER A 60 -7.90 4.06 -15.58
CA SER A 60 -9.27 3.53 -15.67
C SER A 60 -9.74 2.98 -14.32
N ALA A 61 -8.89 2.22 -13.62
CA ALA A 61 -9.19 1.70 -12.29
C ALA A 61 -9.35 2.81 -11.26
N VAL A 62 -8.49 3.84 -11.28
CA VAL A 62 -8.64 5.03 -10.42
C VAL A 62 -9.95 5.76 -10.69
N ALA A 63 -10.34 5.92 -11.96
CA ALA A 63 -11.60 6.55 -12.34
C ALA A 63 -12.81 5.75 -11.80
N ALA A 64 -12.77 4.43 -11.92
CA ALA A 64 -13.81 3.55 -11.37
C ALA A 64 -13.93 3.68 -9.84
N CYS A 65 -12.81 3.72 -9.11
CA CYS A 65 -12.81 3.94 -7.66
C CYS A 65 -13.37 5.28 -7.25
N ARG A 66 -13.01 6.35 -7.99
CA ARG A 66 -13.51 7.71 -7.70
C ARG A 66 -14.99 7.87 -7.98
N ALA A 67 -15.55 7.08 -8.89
CA ALA A 67 -16.98 7.06 -9.18
C ALA A 67 -17.78 6.17 -8.21
N ALA A 68 -17.11 5.30 -7.47
CA ALA A 68 -17.75 4.38 -6.55
C ALA A 68 -18.17 5.07 -5.24
N THR A 69 -19.31 4.69 -4.71
CA THR A 69 -19.75 5.09 -3.36
C THR A 69 -19.37 4.06 -2.30
N ARG A 70 -19.08 2.84 -2.73
CA ARG A 70 -18.74 1.71 -1.85
C ARG A 70 -17.81 0.74 -2.57
N MET A 71 -16.81 0.25 -1.85
CA MET A 71 -16.00 -0.90 -2.24
C MET A 71 -16.35 -2.08 -1.33
N LYS A 72 -16.52 -3.25 -1.92
CA LYS A 72 -16.64 -4.50 -1.18
C LYS A 72 -15.52 -5.44 -1.60
N VAL A 73 -14.79 -5.96 -0.62
CA VAL A 73 -13.71 -6.93 -0.82
C VAL A 73 -14.14 -8.25 -0.21
N THR A 74 -14.13 -9.31 -1.00
CA THR A 74 -14.46 -10.66 -0.55
C THR A 74 -13.42 -11.65 -1.04
N SER A 75 -13.21 -12.73 -0.29
CA SER A 75 -12.37 -13.86 -0.73
C SER A 75 -12.96 -15.19 -0.27
N PRO A 76 -12.60 -16.30 -0.93
CA PRO A 76 -12.99 -17.64 -0.48
C PRO A 76 -12.50 -17.97 0.91
N ALA A 77 -11.41 -17.36 1.38
CA ALA A 77 -10.88 -17.54 2.73
C ALA A 77 -11.76 -16.90 3.83
N GLY A 78 -12.77 -16.10 3.46
CA GLY A 78 -13.69 -15.49 4.41
C GLY A 78 -13.51 -13.99 4.63
N THR A 79 -12.71 -13.31 3.81
CA THR A 79 -12.69 -11.84 3.79
C THR A 79 -14.06 -11.33 3.40
N ASP A 80 -14.60 -10.41 4.18
CA ASP A 80 -15.82 -9.64 3.89
C ASP A 80 -15.64 -8.23 4.48
N LEU A 81 -15.05 -7.35 3.67
CA LEU A 81 -14.73 -5.97 4.03
C LEU A 81 -15.55 -5.00 3.19
N THR A 82 -16.07 -3.97 3.79
CA THR A 82 -16.76 -2.87 3.12
C THR A 82 -16.07 -1.56 3.44
N VAL A 83 -15.85 -0.74 2.42
CA VAL A 83 -15.25 0.59 2.54
C VAL A 83 -16.18 1.61 1.88
N ALA A 84 -16.52 2.67 2.60
CA ALA A 84 -17.22 3.81 2.02
C ALA A 84 -16.24 4.60 1.14
N MET A 85 -16.62 4.84 -0.13
CA MET A 85 -15.72 5.38 -1.16
C MET A 85 -16.05 6.81 -1.56
N THR A 86 -17.13 7.39 -1.05
CA THR A 86 -17.56 8.74 -1.47
C THR A 86 -16.48 9.78 -1.15
N ASP A 87 -16.02 10.49 -2.18
CA ASP A 87 -15.03 11.58 -2.10
C ASP A 87 -13.72 11.22 -1.40
N ILE A 88 -13.30 9.97 -1.40
CA ILE A 88 -12.01 9.59 -0.83
C ILE A 88 -10.87 9.77 -1.83
N PRO A 89 -9.67 10.15 -1.36
CA PRO A 89 -8.50 10.19 -2.21
C PRO A 89 -8.18 8.80 -2.77
N THR A 90 -8.00 8.72 -4.09
CA THR A 90 -7.55 7.50 -4.77
C THR A 90 -6.41 7.85 -5.70
N VAL A 91 -5.32 7.13 -5.60
CA VAL A 91 -4.14 7.28 -6.43
C VAL A 91 -3.84 6.00 -7.20
N GLY A 92 -3.19 6.16 -8.33
CA GLY A 92 -2.71 5.05 -9.15
C GLY A 92 -1.19 5.09 -9.28
N VAL A 93 -0.59 3.93 -9.28
CA VAL A 93 0.86 3.73 -9.44
C VAL A 93 1.09 2.84 -10.66
N TRP A 94 1.66 3.43 -11.71
CA TRP A 94 1.95 2.71 -12.97
C TRP A 94 3.42 2.35 -13.17
N GLY A 95 4.27 2.62 -12.18
CA GLY A 95 5.66 2.14 -12.18
C GLY A 95 6.71 3.11 -12.69
N TRP A 96 6.35 4.34 -13.06
CA TRP A 96 7.31 5.39 -13.43
C TRP A 96 6.75 6.79 -13.17
N THR A 97 7.66 7.76 -13.16
CA THR A 97 7.35 9.20 -13.05
C THR A 97 7.73 9.92 -14.35
N ASP A 98 6.81 10.72 -14.86
CA ASP A 98 6.94 11.48 -16.13
C ASP A 98 6.69 12.99 -15.97
N ARG A 99 6.47 13.45 -14.75
CA ARG A 99 6.19 14.87 -14.46
C ARG A 99 7.04 15.39 -13.31
N PRO A 100 7.56 16.64 -13.40
CA PRO A 100 8.26 17.27 -12.30
C PRO A 100 7.45 17.23 -10.99
N GLY A 101 8.14 17.09 -9.88
CA GLY A 101 7.55 17.09 -8.55
C GLY A 101 6.64 15.87 -8.25
N THR A 102 6.83 14.75 -8.96
CA THR A 102 6.05 13.53 -8.71
C THR A 102 6.91 12.37 -8.21
N LEU A 103 6.30 11.56 -7.37
CA LEU A 103 6.85 10.30 -6.89
C LEU A 103 6.15 9.13 -7.57
N ALA A 104 6.92 8.12 -7.96
CA ALA A 104 6.41 6.84 -8.40
C ALA A 104 7.08 5.69 -7.63
N HIS A 105 6.36 4.59 -7.53
CA HIS A 105 6.87 3.34 -6.98
C HIS A 105 6.95 2.28 -8.09
N TRP A 106 8.05 1.59 -8.17
CA TRP A 106 8.24 0.45 -9.06
C TRP A 106 7.85 -0.85 -8.31
N PRO A 107 7.23 -1.85 -8.96
CA PRO A 107 7.00 -1.97 -10.42
C PRO A 107 5.73 -1.29 -10.93
N GLY A 108 4.82 -0.86 -10.06
CA GLY A 108 3.53 -0.30 -10.46
C GLY A 108 2.43 -1.36 -10.64
N GLY A 109 1.35 -0.98 -11.33
CA GLY A 109 0.16 -1.84 -11.44
C GLY A 109 -0.68 -1.84 -10.16
N LEU A 110 -0.78 -0.71 -9.46
CA LEU A 110 -1.46 -0.60 -8.17
C LEU A 110 -2.44 0.57 -8.16
N VAL A 111 -3.61 0.33 -7.58
CA VAL A 111 -4.58 1.37 -7.20
C VAL A 111 -4.76 1.37 -5.70
N VAL A 112 -4.70 2.54 -5.08
CA VAL A 112 -4.78 2.72 -3.64
C VAL A 112 -5.79 3.80 -3.31
N SER A 113 -6.73 3.48 -2.43
CA SER A 113 -7.73 4.40 -1.88
C SER A 113 -7.49 4.61 -0.40
N PHE A 114 -7.61 5.85 0.06
CA PHE A 114 -7.38 6.22 1.45
C PHE A 114 -8.73 6.51 2.12
N PRO A 115 -9.27 5.54 2.89
CA PRO A 115 -10.58 5.68 3.53
C PRO A 115 -10.65 6.90 4.44
N ARG A 116 -11.84 7.50 4.54
CA ARG A 116 -12.13 8.51 5.56
C ARG A 116 -12.37 7.84 6.90
N GLN A 117 -12.34 8.63 7.96
CA GLN A 117 -12.61 8.15 9.29
C GLN A 117 -13.95 7.39 9.37
N ALA A 118 -13.93 6.26 10.05
CA ALA A 118 -15.07 5.35 10.30
C ALA A 118 -15.71 4.75 9.02
N SER A 119 -14.94 4.60 7.94
CA SER A 119 -15.46 4.13 6.65
C SER A 119 -15.16 2.67 6.32
N CYS A 120 -14.19 2.06 6.99
CA CYS A 120 -13.76 0.69 6.75
C CYS A 120 -14.29 -0.25 7.84
N ASN A 121 -15.12 -1.22 7.44
CA ASN A 121 -15.79 -2.15 8.36
C ASN A 121 -15.88 -3.56 7.80
N GLY A 122 -15.75 -4.57 8.65
CA GLY A 122 -15.87 -5.97 8.28
C GLY A 122 -14.74 -6.84 8.78
N SER A 123 -14.28 -7.79 7.97
CA SER A 123 -13.15 -8.64 8.32
C SER A 123 -12.25 -8.92 7.12
N ILE A 124 -10.96 -9.06 7.40
CA ILE A 124 -9.95 -9.56 6.47
C ILE A 124 -9.46 -10.91 6.97
N VAL A 125 -9.32 -11.87 6.07
CA VAL A 125 -8.67 -13.15 6.34
C VAL A 125 -7.44 -13.26 5.44
N PHE A 126 -6.28 -13.30 6.07
CA PHE A 126 -5.04 -13.68 5.43
C PHE A 126 -4.97 -15.21 5.41
N ALA A 127 -4.89 -15.77 4.22
CA ALA A 127 -4.82 -17.22 4.03
C ALA A 127 -3.36 -17.71 3.99
N PRO A 128 -3.10 -18.99 4.22
CA PRO A 128 -1.80 -19.57 3.94
C PRO A 128 -1.36 -19.27 2.50
N GLY A 129 -0.14 -18.74 2.35
CA GLY A 129 0.41 -18.30 1.05
C GLY A 129 0.25 -16.81 0.76
N ASP A 130 -0.58 -16.06 1.50
CA ASP A 130 -0.57 -14.60 1.45
C ASP A 130 0.75 -14.05 2.02
N ILE A 131 1.13 -12.86 1.58
CA ILE A 131 2.42 -12.25 1.99
C ILE A 131 2.20 -11.30 3.15
N ASN A 132 2.96 -11.51 4.22
CA ASN A 132 3.16 -10.51 5.26
C ASN A 132 4.42 -9.70 4.93
N LEU A 133 4.24 -8.49 4.41
CA LEU A 133 5.35 -7.62 4.00
C LEU A 133 6.18 -7.13 5.20
N THR A 134 5.58 -6.94 6.36
CA THR A 134 6.29 -6.52 7.57
C THR A 134 7.30 -7.57 8.02
N PHE A 135 6.91 -8.84 8.03
CA PHE A 135 7.78 -9.94 8.43
C PHE A 135 8.54 -10.55 7.25
N LYS A 136 8.28 -10.11 6.01
CA LYS A 136 8.91 -10.58 4.76
C LYS A 136 8.79 -12.10 4.60
N ARG A 137 7.61 -12.63 4.90
CA ARG A 137 7.31 -14.07 4.82
C ARG A 137 5.87 -14.30 4.38
N TYR A 138 5.58 -15.51 3.93
CA TYR A 138 4.22 -15.97 3.70
C TYR A 138 3.54 -16.32 5.03
N PHE A 139 2.22 -16.12 5.09
CA PHE A 139 1.42 -16.70 6.15
C PHE A 139 1.42 -18.23 6.02
N GLU A 140 1.65 -18.94 7.11
CA GLU A 140 1.59 -20.41 7.19
C GLU A 140 0.24 -20.87 7.77
N SER A 141 -0.41 -20.01 8.52
CA SER A 141 -1.72 -20.23 9.12
C SER A 141 -2.66 -19.06 8.83
N ALA A 142 -3.96 -19.34 8.78
CA ALA A 142 -4.95 -18.29 8.57
C ALA A 142 -4.98 -17.30 9.74
N VAL A 143 -5.05 -16.01 9.41
CA VAL A 143 -5.22 -14.94 10.39
C VAL A 143 -6.44 -14.12 10.00
N ARG A 144 -7.40 -13.99 10.90
CA ARG A 144 -8.58 -13.17 10.74
C ARG A 144 -8.46 -11.89 11.57
N CYS A 145 -8.65 -10.75 10.91
CA CYS A 145 -8.74 -9.45 11.56
C CYS A 145 -10.15 -8.91 11.39
N VAL A 146 -10.79 -8.52 12.50
CA VAL A 146 -12.07 -7.79 12.49
C VAL A 146 -11.77 -6.31 12.52
N ILE A 147 -12.36 -5.56 11.60
CA ILE A 147 -12.18 -4.11 11.47
C ILE A 147 -13.52 -3.43 11.79
N ARG A 148 -13.48 -2.47 12.69
CA ARG A 148 -14.61 -1.60 13.04
C ARG A 148 -14.14 -0.16 13.04
N ASP A 149 -14.85 0.66 12.27
CA ASP A 149 -14.56 2.10 12.16
C ASP A 149 -13.06 2.37 11.92
N ASP A 150 -12.51 1.65 10.93
CA ASP A 150 -11.10 1.71 10.48
C ASP A 150 -10.07 1.04 11.41
N PHE A 151 -10.45 0.51 12.57
CA PHE A 151 -9.49 -0.11 13.49
C PHE A 151 -9.66 -1.62 13.56
N ILE A 152 -8.54 -2.33 13.58
CA ILE A 152 -8.51 -3.76 13.90
C ILE A 152 -8.88 -3.90 15.38
N THR A 153 -10.04 -4.49 15.66
CA THR A 153 -10.57 -4.71 17.01
C THR A 153 -10.31 -6.13 17.52
N GLU A 154 -10.04 -7.06 16.61
CA GLU A 154 -9.76 -8.45 16.95
C GLU A 154 -8.78 -9.03 15.93
N ILE A 155 -7.82 -9.80 16.42
CA ILE A 155 -6.93 -10.65 15.62
C ILE A 155 -7.05 -12.06 16.16
N SER A 156 -7.45 -13.01 15.31
CA SER A 156 -7.66 -14.41 15.66
C SER A 156 -7.06 -15.35 14.61
N GLY A 157 -6.72 -16.56 15.05
CA GLY A 157 -6.12 -17.63 14.25
C GLY A 157 -5.42 -18.64 15.14
N ASP A 158 -5.36 -19.90 14.69
CA ASP A 158 -4.84 -21.02 15.51
C ASP A 158 -3.31 -21.13 15.49
N GLY A 159 -2.63 -20.38 14.60
CA GLY A 159 -1.18 -20.49 14.40
C GLY A 159 -0.36 -19.36 15.01
N ALA A 160 0.95 -19.49 14.84
CA ALA A 160 1.91 -18.48 15.28
C ALA A 160 1.75 -17.12 14.59
N ASP A 161 1.21 -17.09 13.36
CA ASP A 161 1.07 -15.85 12.59
C ASP A 161 0.14 -14.85 13.26
N ALA A 162 -1.00 -15.31 13.80
CA ALA A 162 -1.92 -14.44 14.54
C ALA A 162 -1.27 -13.86 15.80
N GLN A 163 -0.52 -14.68 16.54
CA GLN A 163 0.19 -14.26 17.74
C GLN A 163 1.30 -13.26 17.43
N LEU A 164 2.08 -13.51 16.37
CA LEU A 164 3.15 -12.62 15.92
C LEU A 164 2.58 -11.26 15.51
N MET A 165 1.52 -11.26 14.69
CA MET A 165 0.87 -10.04 14.23
C MET A 165 0.31 -9.24 15.41
N LYS A 166 -0.38 -9.90 16.34
CA LYS A 166 -0.91 -9.23 17.53
C LYS A 166 0.20 -8.64 18.38
N ARG A 167 1.24 -9.41 18.72
CA ARG A 167 2.37 -8.93 19.52
C ARG A 167 3.13 -7.77 18.86
N TYR A 168 3.25 -7.80 17.54
CA TYR A 168 3.91 -6.74 16.80
C TYR A 168 3.13 -5.42 16.92
N LEU A 169 1.81 -5.46 16.71
CA LEU A 169 0.97 -4.27 16.82
C LEU A 169 0.86 -3.78 18.27
N ASP A 170 0.68 -4.67 19.24
CA ASP A 170 0.67 -4.36 20.68
C ASP A 170 2.00 -3.68 21.12
N GLY A 171 3.12 -4.09 20.50
CA GLY A 171 4.45 -3.58 20.84
C GLY A 171 4.66 -2.08 20.58
N PHE A 172 3.84 -1.46 19.75
CA PHE A 172 3.87 -0.01 19.55
C PHE A 172 3.29 0.77 20.73
N ASN A 173 2.47 0.12 21.56
CA ASN A 173 1.74 0.76 22.66
C ASN A 173 0.98 2.04 22.24
N ASP A 174 0.47 2.00 21.01
CA ASP A 174 -0.26 3.11 20.37
C ASP A 174 -1.49 2.53 19.65
N PRO A 175 -2.73 2.97 19.97
CA PRO A 175 -3.93 2.54 19.28
C PRO A 175 -3.89 2.75 17.76
N LEU A 176 -3.15 3.74 17.27
CA LEU A 176 -2.98 4.01 15.84
C LEU A 176 -2.24 2.89 15.09
N ALA A 177 -1.51 2.03 15.78
CA ALA A 177 -0.91 0.83 15.17
C ALA A 177 -1.95 -0.14 14.60
N PHE A 178 -3.19 -0.08 15.08
CA PHE A 178 -4.30 -0.90 14.62
C PHE A 178 -5.17 -0.24 13.54
N ALA A 179 -4.83 0.98 13.12
CA ALA A 179 -5.63 1.72 12.16
C ALA A 179 -5.41 1.23 10.72
N THR A 180 -6.49 1.19 9.94
CA THR A 180 -6.45 0.97 8.50
C THR A 180 -5.97 2.24 7.80
N SER A 181 -4.84 2.17 7.12
CA SER A 181 -4.27 3.30 6.38
C SER A 181 -4.89 3.46 5.01
N HIS A 182 -4.96 2.38 4.25
CA HIS A 182 -5.46 2.39 2.88
C HIS A 182 -5.97 1.01 2.47
N VAL A 183 -6.75 1.00 1.39
CA VAL A 183 -7.19 -0.23 0.71
C VAL A 183 -6.82 -0.13 -0.76
N GLY A 184 -6.20 -1.16 -1.30
CA GLY A 184 -5.74 -1.17 -2.68
C GLY A 184 -5.68 -2.58 -3.24
N TRP A 185 -5.42 -2.66 -4.55
CA TRP A 185 -5.20 -3.93 -5.25
C TRP A 185 -4.22 -3.76 -6.41
N GLY A 186 -3.60 -4.88 -6.80
CA GLY A 186 -2.79 -5.00 -8.02
C GLY A 186 -3.64 -5.19 -9.26
N LEU A 187 -3.09 -4.77 -10.41
CA LEU A 187 -3.67 -4.86 -11.75
C LEU A 187 -2.84 -5.75 -12.67
#